data_5bc51b3d44791f66c3f01927b1c61926
#
_entry.id   5bc51b3d44791f66c3f01927b1c61926
#
_cell.length_a   1.000
_cell.length_b   1.000
_cell.length_c   1.000
_cell.angle_alpha   90.00
_cell.angle_beta   90.00
_cell.angle_gamma   90.00
#
_symmetry.space_group_name_H-M   'P 1'
#
loop_
_entity.id
_entity.type
_entity.pdbx_description
1 polymer ?
#
loop_
_entity_poly.entity_id
_entity_poly.type
_entity_poly.pdbx_seq_one_letter_code
_entity_poly.pdbx_strand_id
1 'polypeptide(L)'
;MRGLTSAKLFGLALLLAADVVDAFYIPSMGPQSFKPGERVPLNVNRVFSEHVPLPFAYYDLPFVCKPQDVRRPWLNIGEVLRGDRIASSDYELTMGEDSECRVLCTKTLTPAANEEAGRFVEQDYLVEWIVDKLPGATVFLKHGADGAKTKEKEYEPGFKIGAYDKTSGHAYLNNHVSMHVLYEKRGEGRRIVGFEVYPRSIKNTAGNCPDLKDKAATPLLVGEHKEAVVTYSYSVRWVEDTSVPWNHRWDRYLTATDQQVHWYAILNSAVIILLLSGVVAIILMRMLNRDLSMYTEEEFRDDIEETSGWKLLHGDVFRAPNYGGLLAPLLGTTVQVMYTFIVTILLGILGVLSPSYRGGLLTTGIVVFLLMGGASGYYSGHLYRTWGGTNWLKNAVMTATLVPALIVGAELVLNMFLWYQASSAAMPFSTIVLLFALWLFIKLPLTLLGGWYGFKRQPYSEPVRTNAIPRPIPPQPGYLKPLPSILLAGALPFAVIFIELFLVLKSIWQDSFYYEYGFAIIVGLILSLTVCETTVIMVWLSLNSGHHRWWWRAFAYGASSSVYIFAYSVFFYFTRLRAGMPDVAGFVPTLTFFVHSLLISAAYALCTGSMGFFAAYFFVRRIYRMVKLS
;
A
#
# COMPACT_ATOMS: atom_id res chain seq x y z
N MET A 1 41.84 -0.33 7.39
CA MET A 1 41.66 -1.79 7.40
C MET A 1 40.67 -2.34 8.44
N ARG A 2 40.15 -1.56 9.38
CA ARG A 2 39.14 -2.03 10.39
C ARG A 2 37.69 -2.08 9.90
N GLY A 3 37.35 -1.47 8.76
CA GLY A 3 35.98 -1.47 8.24
C GLY A 3 35.59 -2.69 7.41
N LEU A 4 36.56 -3.39 6.81
CA LEU A 4 36.28 -4.57 5.98
C LEU A 4 35.96 -5.85 6.78
N THR A 5 36.42 -5.93 8.02
CA THR A 5 36.16 -7.07 8.92
C THR A 5 34.74 -7.04 9.49
N SER A 6 34.19 -5.85 9.76
CA SER A 6 32.84 -5.68 10.27
C SER A 6 31.76 -6.03 9.22
N ALA A 7 31.97 -5.65 7.95
CA ALA A 7 31.03 -5.97 6.86
C ALA A 7 31.03 -7.48 6.52
N LYS A 8 32.18 -8.13 6.60
CA LYS A 8 32.29 -9.59 6.41
C LYS A 8 31.68 -10.39 7.57
N LEU A 9 31.83 -9.91 8.81
CA LEU A 9 31.19 -10.51 9.98
C LEU A 9 29.65 -10.32 9.95
N PHE A 10 29.17 -9.18 9.48
CA PHE A 10 27.74 -8.92 9.30
C PHE A 10 27.15 -9.78 8.18
N GLY A 11 27.87 -9.96 7.06
CA GLY A 11 27.46 -10.85 5.97
C GLY A 11 27.46 -12.32 6.38
N LEU A 12 28.44 -12.76 7.19
CA LEU A 12 28.49 -14.13 7.73
C LEU A 12 27.38 -14.38 8.77
N ALA A 13 27.09 -13.39 9.60
CA ALA A 13 25.96 -13.46 10.56
C ALA A 13 24.59 -13.51 9.85
N LEU A 14 24.42 -12.80 8.72
CA LEU A 14 23.24 -12.88 7.88
C LEU A 14 23.08 -14.24 7.18
N LEU A 15 24.19 -14.84 6.71
CA LEU A 15 24.19 -16.19 6.12
C LEU A 15 23.91 -17.28 7.15
N LEU A 16 24.46 -17.17 8.35
CA LEU A 16 24.18 -18.10 9.45
C LEU A 16 22.75 -17.92 10.02
N ALA A 17 22.17 -16.73 9.92
CA ALA A 17 20.78 -16.49 10.27
C ALA A 17 19.81 -17.08 9.24
N ALA A 18 20.19 -17.18 7.97
CA ALA A 18 19.34 -17.74 6.92
C ALA A 18 19.06 -19.24 7.11
N ASP A 19 20.03 -20.01 7.62
CA ASP A 19 19.85 -21.44 7.92
C ASP A 19 19.02 -21.70 9.20
N VAL A 20 18.85 -20.70 10.08
CA VAL A 20 18.09 -20.80 11.33
C VAL A 20 16.63 -20.36 11.15
N VAL A 21 16.32 -19.63 10.06
CA VAL A 21 14.98 -19.05 9.83
C VAL A 21 13.92 -20.10 9.47
N ASP A 22 14.32 -21.25 8.94
CA ASP A 22 13.37 -22.33 8.59
C ASP A 22 12.66 -22.98 9.80
N ALA A 23 13.09 -22.71 11.03
CA ALA A 23 12.52 -23.28 12.25
C ALA A 23 11.77 -22.27 13.15
N PHE A 24 11.77 -20.98 12.84
CA PHE A 24 11.12 -19.98 13.68
C PHE A 24 9.72 -19.64 13.17
N TYR A 25 8.72 -20.28 13.76
CA TYR A 25 7.31 -19.91 13.54
C TYR A 25 6.87 -18.89 14.60
N ILE A 26 6.34 -17.76 14.15
CA ILE A 26 5.66 -16.82 15.05
C ILE A 26 4.48 -17.57 15.71
N PRO A 27 4.25 -17.40 17.01
CA PRO A 27 3.12 -18.00 17.70
C PRO A 27 1.81 -17.78 16.90
N SER A 28 1.00 -18.80 16.72
CA SER A 28 -0.20 -18.88 15.88
C SER A 28 0.01 -19.03 14.36
N MET A 29 1.24 -19.06 13.84
CA MET A 29 1.54 -19.27 12.42
C MET A 29 2.05 -20.69 12.10
N GLY A 30 2.27 -21.49 13.10
CA GLY A 30 2.69 -22.88 12.92
C GLY A 30 1.66 -23.71 12.13
N PRO A 31 2.11 -24.79 11.47
CA PRO A 31 1.21 -25.68 10.74
C PRO A 31 0.19 -26.34 11.69
N GLN A 32 -1.09 -26.15 11.38
CA GLN A 32 -2.16 -26.86 12.06
C GLN A 32 -2.33 -28.23 11.41
N SER A 33 -2.30 -29.28 12.21
CA SER A 33 -2.49 -30.66 11.75
C SER A 33 -3.78 -31.20 12.34
N PHE A 34 -4.65 -31.71 11.50
CA PHE A 34 -5.95 -32.30 11.88
C PHE A 34 -5.90 -33.82 11.83
N LYS A 35 -6.55 -34.47 12.79
CA LYS A 35 -6.73 -35.93 12.78
C LYS A 35 -7.90 -36.30 11.87
N PRO A 36 -7.91 -37.50 11.28
CA PRO A 36 -9.10 -38.01 10.59
C PRO A 36 -10.32 -37.97 11.52
N GLY A 37 -11.47 -37.51 11.03
CA GLY A 37 -12.69 -37.34 11.82
C GLY A 37 -12.73 -36.08 12.72
N GLU A 38 -11.68 -35.27 12.76
CA GLU A 38 -11.66 -34.01 13.52
C GLU A 38 -12.44 -32.92 12.79
N ARG A 39 -13.18 -32.11 13.55
CA ARG A 39 -13.91 -30.95 12.98
C ARG A 39 -12.96 -29.86 12.56
N VAL A 40 -13.05 -29.42 11.31
CA VAL A 40 -12.31 -28.31 10.75
C VAL A 40 -13.21 -27.07 10.73
N PRO A 41 -12.84 -25.96 11.41
CA PRO A 41 -13.66 -24.78 11.44
C PRO A 41 -13.64 -24.03 10.09
N LEU A 42 -14.81 -23.77 9.53
CA LEU A 42 -15.01 -22.82 8.45
C LEU A 42 -15.48 -21.50 9.07
N ASN A 43 -14.78 -20.42 8.80
CA ASN A 43 -15.17 -19.08 9.19
C ASN A 43 -15.64 -18.29 7.97
N VAL A 44 -16.65 -17.46 8.16
CA VAL A 44 -17.09 -16.49 7.18
C VAL A 44 -16.48 -15.14 7.50
N ASN A 45 -16.26 -14.30 6.49
CA ASN A 45 -15.66 -12.99 6.70
C ASN A 45 -16.55 -11.88 6.13
N ARG A 46 -16.14 -11.29 5.07
CA ARG A 46 -16.80 -10.16 4.40
C ARG A 46 -17.26 -10.55 3.00
N VAL A 47 -18.09 -9.69 2.42
CA VAL A 47 -18.37 -9.67 1.00
C VAL A 47 -17.81 -8.38 0.41
N PHE A 48 -17.20 -8.47 -0.75
CA PHE A 48 -16.53 -7.36 -1.41
C PHE A 48 -16.77 -7.43 -2.93
N SER A 49 -16.60 -6.32 -3.62
CA SER A 49 -16.70 -6.26 -5.07
C SER A 49 -15.48 -5.55 -5.66
N GLU A 50 -15.00 -6.02 -6.80
CA GLU A 50 -13.91 -5.37 -7.54
C GLU A 50 -14.34 -4.03 -8.17
N HIS A 51 -15.64 -3.82 -8.30
CA HIS A 51 -16.21 -2.61 -8.90
C HIS A 51 -16.68 -1.59 -7.87
N VAL A 52 -17.12 -2.05 -6.69
CA VAL A 52 -17.66 -1.21 -5.64
C VAL A 52 -16.79 -1.31 -4.39
N PRO A 53 -15.96 -0.30 -4.06
CA PRO A 53 -15.07 -0.33 -2.90
C PRO A 53 -15.85 -0.10 -1.58
N LEU A 54 -16.87 -0.92 -1.33
CA LEU A 54 -17.70 -0.89 -0.13
C LEU A 54 -17.99 -2.33 0.33
N PRO A 55 -17.14 -2.92 1.18
CA PRO A 55 -17.37 -4.27 1.69
C PRO A 55 -18.42 -4.28 2.80
N PHE A 56 -19.08 -5.44 2.98
CA PHE A 56 -20.06 -5.71 4.05
C PHE A 56 -19.69 -6.97 4.82
N ALA A 57 -20.11 -7.07 6.08
CA ALA A 57 -19.96 -8.31 6.81
C ALA A 57 -20.95 -9.37 6.30
N TYR A 58 -20.49 -10.62 6.14
CA TYR A 58 -21.32 -11.67 5.56
C TYR A 58 -22.67 -11.85 6.27
N TYR A 59 -22.68 -11.83 7.61
CA TYR A 59 -23.92 -12.01 8.39
C TYR A 59 -24.79 -10.76 8.55
N ASP A 60 -24.36 -9.62 8.02
CA ASP A 60 -25.19 -8.44 7.97
C ASP A 60 -26.11 -8.43 6.73
N LEU A 61 -25.87 -9.36 5.78
CA LEU A 61 -26.73 -9.51 4.61
C LEU A 61 -28.08 -10.15 4.99
N PRO A 62 -29.22 -9.58 4.54
CA PRO A 62 -30.54 -10.05 4.92
C PRO A 62 -30.95 -11.37 4.28
N PHE A 63 -30.22 -11.84 3.28
CA PHE A 63 -30.54 -13.06 2.52
C PHE A 63 -29.69 -14.27 2.87
N VAL A 64 -28.67 -14.18 3.75
CA VAL A 64 -27.83 -15.33 4.14
C VAL A 64 -28.35 -16.02 5.41
N CYS A 65 -27.91 -17.26 5.63
CA CYS A 65 -28.15 -18.02 6.87
C CYS A 65 -27.23 -17.53 7.99
N LYS A 66 -27.80 -17.10 9.10
CA LYS A 66 -27.04 -16.65 10.27
C LYS A 66 -27.21 -17.66 11.41
N PRO A 67 -26.11 -18.17 12.01
CA PRO A 67 -26.16 -19.03 13.18
C PRO A 67 -26.82 -18.37 14.37
N GLN A 68 -27.37 -19.17 15.30
CA GLN A 68 -27.90 -18.62 16.56
C GLN A 68 -26.78 -18.13 17.48
N ASP A 69 -25.64 -18.83 17.52
CA ASP A 69 -24.45 -18.47 18.32
C ASP A 69 -23.27 -18.11 17.40
N VAL A 70 -23.16 -16.83 17.09
CA VAL A 70 -22.08 -16.30 16.25
C VAL A 70 -20.86 -15.98 17.12
N ARG A 71 -19.83 -16.82 17.05
CA ARG A 71 -18.55 -16.55 17.73
C ARG A 71 -17.64 -15.74 16.84
N ARG A 72 -17.11 -14.63 17.37
CA ARG A 72 -16.17 -13.77 16.70
C ARG A 72 -14.80 -13.90 17.38
N PRO A 73 -13.75 -14.37 16.67
CA PRO A 73 -12.40 -14.41 17.21
C PRO A 73 -11.85 -13.00 17.43
N TRP A 74 -10.83 -12.88 18.27
CA TRP A 74 -10.10 -11.63 18.42
C TRP A 74 -9.36 -11.31 17.13
N LEU A 75 -9.61 -10.13 16.57
CA LEU A 75 -8.96 -9.63 15.37
C LEU A 75 -7.80 -8.69 15.75
N ASN A 76 -6.72 -8.74 14.97
CA ASN A 76 -5.66 -7.75 15.12
C ASN A 76 -6.07 -6.40 14.49
N ILE A 77 -5.33 -5.33 14.82
CA ILE A 77 -5.66 -3.97 14.35
C ILE A 77 -5.71 -3.92 12.81
N GLY A 78 -4.78 -4.59 12.13
CA GLY A 78 -4.72 -4.60 10.68
C GLY A 78 -5.89 -5.32 10.02
N GLU A 79 -6.39 -6.41 10.61
CA GLU A 79 -7.62 -7.09 10.15
C GLU A 79 -8.83 -6.16 10.28
N VAL A 80 -8.97 -5.51 11.44
CA VAL A 80 -10.09 -4.58 11.68
C VAL A 80 -10.06 -3.42 10.68
N LEU A 81 -8.88 -2.84 10.42
CA LEU A 81 -8.71 -1.73 9.48
C LEU A 81 -8.93 -2.14 8.02
N ARG A 82 -8.72 -3.42 7.67
CA ARG A 82 -9.07 -3.98 6.35
C ARG A 82 -10.57 -4.24 6.18
N GLY A 83 -11.35 -4.06 7.24
CA GLY A 83 -12.78 -4.38 7.22
C GLY A 83 -13.09 -5.86 7.38
N ASP A 84 -12.16 -6.66 7.88
CA ASP A 84 -12.41 -8.07 8.20
C ASP A 84 -13.44 -8.18 9.35
N ARG A 85 -14.41 -9.10 9.20
CA ARG A 85 -15.47 -9.40 10.17
C ARG A 85 -15.62 -10.90 10.34
N ILE A 86 -14.51 -11.55 10.69
CA ILE A 86 -14.44 -13.01 10.80
C ILE A 86 -15.42 -13.50 11.87
N ALA A 87 -16.21 -14.51 11.51
CA ALA A 87 -17.20 -15.10 12.38
C ALA A 87 -17.28 -16.62 12.13
N SER A 88 -17.62 -17.39 13.17
CA SER A 88 -17.87 -18.84 13.06
C SER A 88 -19.09 -19.11 12.18
N SER A 89 -19.11 -20.27 11.53
CA SER A 89 -20.23 -20.73 10.73
C SER A 89 -20.77 -22.10 11.20
N ASP A 90 -22.01 -22.43 10.76
CA ASP A 90 -22.64 -23.72 10.99
C ASP A 90 -22.27 -24.77 9.94
N TYR A 91 -21.36 -24.45 9.01
CA TYR A 91 -20.84 -25.43 8.06
C TYR A 91 -20.01 -26.48 8.80
N GLU A 92 -20.38 -27.75 8.63
CA GLU A 92 -19.68 -28.86 9.26
C GLU A 92 -18.72 -29.51 8.27
N LEU A 93 -17.43 -29.32 8.52
CA LEU A 93 -16.36 -29.99 7.78
C LEU A 93 -15.64 -30.96 8.71
N THR A 94 -15.72 -32.26 8.41
CA THR A 94 -15.02 -33.32 9.14
C THR A 94 -13.83 -33.79 8.31
N MET A 95 -12.62 -33.77 8.90
CA MET A 95 -11.39 -34.07 8.16
C MET A 95 -11.42 -35.48 7.53
N GLY A 96 -11.44 -35.49 6.19
CA GLY A 96 -11.39 -36.72 5.38
C GLY A 96 -12.72 -37.46 5.22
N GLU A 97 -13.84 -36.85 5.62
CA GLU A 97 -15.19 -37.40 5.39
C GLU A 97 -15.89 -36.55 4.31
N ASP A 98 -16.17 -37.18 3.17
CA ASP A 98 -16.91 -36.52 2.10
C ASP A 98 -18.39 -36.42 2.46
N SER A 99 -19.03 -35.30 2.12
CA SER A 99 -20.47 -35.10 2.26
C SER A 99 -21.06 -34.72 0.91
N GLU A 100 -21.93 -35.57 0.36
CA GLU A 100 -22.52 -35.32 -0.95
C GLU A 100 -23.45 -34.09 -0.94
N CYS A 101 -24.24 -33.94 0.13
CA CYS A 101 -25.07 -32.75 0.32
C CYS A 101 -25.57 -32.66 1.77
N ARG A 102 -25.58 -31.42 2.28
CA ARG A 102 -26.22 -31.02 3.54
C ARG A 102 -26.98 -29.72 3.35
N VAL A 103 -28.20 -29.67 3.92
CA VAL A 103 -28.97 -28.43 3.97
C VAL A 103 -28.49 -27.63 5.16
N LEU A 104 -28.15 -26.38 4.94
CA LEU A 104 -27.74 -25.44 5.99
C LEU A 104 -28.96 -24.79 6.65
N CYS A 105 -29.78 -24.14 5.85
CA CYS A 105 -31.06 -23.56 6.29
C CYS A 105 -31.98 -23.28 5.11
N THR A 106 -33.25 -23.11 5.41
CA THR A 106 -34.25 -22.57 4.47
C THR A 106 -34.73 -21.23 5.00
N LYS A 107 -34.66 -20.19 4.17
CA LYS A 107 -35.00 -18.82 4.54
C LYS A 107 -36.02 -18.23 3.57
N THR A 108 -37.08 -17.65 4.10
CA THR A 108 -38.01 -16.84 3.32
C THR A 108 -37.50 -15.43 3.27
N LEU A 109 -37.18 -14.94 2.08
CA LEU A 109 -36.75 -13.56 1.84
C LEU A 109 -37.97 -12.65 1.75
N THR A 110 -37.93 -11.54 2.47
CA THR A 110 -38.88 -10.46 2.27
C THR A 110 -38.67 -9.81 0.90
N PRO A 111 -39.68 -9.12 0.32
CA PRO A 111 -39.49 -8.44 -0.96
C PRO A 111 -38.27 -7.52 -1.01
N ALA A 112 -37.99 -6.77 0.06
CA ALA A 112 -36.81 -5.89 0.18
C ALA A 112 -35.50 -6.69 0.21
N ALA A 113 -35.46 -7.81 0.94
CA ALA A 113 -34.27 -8.66 1.00
C ALA A 113 -33.97 -9.36 -0.33
N ASN A 114 -35.02 -9.71 -1.09
CA ASN A 114 -34.89 -10.29 -2.43
C ASN A 114 -34.36 -9.26 -3.44
N GLU A 115 -34.86 -8.05 -3.42
CA GLU A 115 -34.35 -6.94 -4.24
C GLU A 115 -32.89 -6.62 -3.89
N GLU A 116 -32.56 -6.60 -2.60
CA GLU A 116 -31.19 -6.38 -2.14
C GLU A 116 -30.25 -7.50 -2.61
N ALA A 117 -30.67 -8.77 -2.56
CA ALA A 117 -29.90 -9.89 -3.10
C ALA A 117 -29.60 -9.71 -4.60
N GLY A 118 -30.60 -9.27 -5.39
CA GLY A 118 -30.43 -8.95 -6.80
C GLY A 118 -29.38 -7.86 -7.02
N ARG A 119 -29.42 -6.79 -6.24
CA ARG A 119 -28.44 -5.70 -6.31
C ARG A 119 -27.02 -6.16 -6.00
N PHE A 120 -26.82 -7.01 -4.99
CA PHE A 120 -25.50 -7.57 -4.68
C PHE A 120 -24.96 -8.48 -5.82
N VAL A 121 -25.84 -9.24 -6.47
CA VAL A 121 -25.49 -10.04 -7.64
C VAL A 121 -25.13 -9.16 -8.84
N GLU A 122 -25.90 -8.11 -9.12
CA GLU A 122 -25.63 -7.17 -10.20
C GLU A 122 -24.30 -6.43 -10.02
N GLN A 123 -23.96 -6.11 -8.76
CA GLN A 123 -22.71 -5.44 -8.40
C GLN A 123 -21.51 -6.38 -8.31
N ASP A 124 -21.66 -7.62 -8.71
CA ASP A 124 -20.62 -8.66 -8.78
C ASP A 124 -19.87 -8.86 -7.45
N TYR A 125 -20.61 -8.94 -6.33
CA TYR A 125 -20.03 -9.19 -5.02
C TYR A 125 -19.51 -10.62 -4.88
N LEU A 126 -18.31 -10.71 -4.28
CA LEU A 126 -17.61 -11.94 -3.94
C LEU A 126 -17.72 -12.20 -2.44
N VAL A 127 -17.86 -13.48 -2.08
CA VAL A 127 -17.87 -13.95 -0.68
C VAL A 127 -16.50 -14.44 -0.28
N GLU A 128 -16.01 -14.05 0.87
CA GLU A 128 -14.77 -14.55 1.45
C GLU A 128 -15.04 -15.49 2.62
N TRP A 129 -14.77 -16.79 2.43
CA TRP A 129 -14.74 -17.81 3.49
C TRP A 129 -13.30 -18.20 3.79
N ILE A 130 -13.05 -18.71 5.00
CA ILE A 130 -11.71 -18.99 5.49
C ILE A 130 -11.70 -20.38 6.14
N VAL A 131 -10.79 -21.25 5.68
CA VAL A 131 -10.49 -22.54 6.29
C VAL A 131 -8.99 -22.63 6.55
N ASP A 132 -8.57 -22.90 7.77
CA ASP A 132 -7.16 -22.93 8.18
C ASP A 132 -6.34 -21.73 7.63
N LYS A 133 -6.89 -20.50 7.75
CA LYS A 133 -6.31 -19.23 7.27
C LYS A 133 -6.21 -19.09 5.74
N LEU A 134 -6.63 -20.09 4.95
CA LEU A 134 -6.72 -19.99 3.51
C LEU A 134 -8.07 -19.42 3.09
N PRO A 135 -8.12 -18.46 2.16
CA PRO A 135 -9.37 -18.00 1.58
C PRO A 135 -9.95 -19.10 0.66
N GLY A 136 -11.26 -19.23 0.64
CA GLY A 136 -11.95 -20.00 -0.39
C GLY A 136 -11.74 -19.34 -1.74
N ALA A 137 -11.36 -20.12 -2.75
CA ALA A 137 -11.08 -19.59 -4.08
C ALA A 137 -11.94 -20.26 -5.15
N THR A 138 -12.36 -19.47 -6.13
CA THR A 138 -12.88 -19.96 -7.40
C THR A 138 -11.70 -20.38 -8.27
N VAL A 139 -11.82 -21.51 -8.96
CA VAL A 139 -10.73 -22.06 -9.76
C VAL A 139 -11.07 -22.02 -11.23
N PHE A 140 -10.17 -21.43 -12.00
CA PHE A 140 -10.24 -21.36 -13.46
C PHE A 140 -9.13 -22.22 -14.08
N LEU A 141 -9.39 -22.78 -15.26
CA LEU A 141 -8.35 -23.43 -16.06
C LEU A 141 -7.67 -22.38 -16.94
N LYS A 142 -6.36 -22.28 -16.81
CA LYS A 142 -5.56 -21.35 -17.60
C LYS A 142 -5.61 -21.76 -19.09
N HIS A 143 -5.85 -20.81 -19.96
CA HIS A 143 -5.78 -21.03 -21.40
C HIS A 143 -4.34 -20.77 -21.86
N GLY A 144 -3.72 -21.72 -22.55
CA GLY A 144 -2.41 -21.52 -23.19
C GLY A 144 -2.47 -20.48 -24.29
N ALA A 145 -1.32 -19.95 -24.67
CA ALA A 145 -1.20 -18.96 -25.77
C ALA A 145 -1.82 -19.45 -27.10
N ASP A 146 -1.93 -20.77 -27.28
CA ASP A 146 -2.55 -21.42 -28.47
C ASP A 146 -4.05 -21.68 -28.29
N GLY A 147 -4.71 -21.14 -27.26
CA GLY A 147 -6.12 -21.39 -26.97
C GLY A 147 -6.43 -22.80 -26.41
N ALA A 148 -5.43 -23.66 -26.26
CA ALA A 148 -5.59 -24.97 -25.65
C ALA A 148 -5.73 -24.83 -24.12
N LYS A 149 -6.69 -25.55 -23.52
CA LYS A 149 -6.83 -25.61 -22.07
C LYS A 149 -5.60 -26.28 -21.46
N THR A 150 -4.77 -25.51 -20.75
CA THR A 150 -3.69 -26.07 -19.95
C THR A 150 -4.26 -26.72 -18.69
N LYS A 151 -3.54 -27.69 -18.14
CA LYS A 151 -3.94 -28.30 -16.86
C LYS A 151 -3.65 -27.41 -15.64
N GLU A 152 -3.07 -26.24 -15.85
CA GLU A 152 -2.76 -25.30 -14.78
C GLU A 152 -4.05 -24.63 -14.28
N LYS A 153 -4.24 -24.70 -12.96
CA LYS A 153 -5.33 -24.06 -12.25
C LYS A 153 -4.91 -22.67 -11.80
N GLU A 154 -5.76 -21.69 -12.04
CA GLU A 154 -5.63 -20.34 -11.51
C GLU A 154 -6.66 -20.13 -10.39
N TYR A 155 -6.22 -19.64 -9.24
CA TYR A 155 -7.04 -19.46 -8.05
C TYR A 155 -7.36 -17.98 -7.86
N GLU A 156 -8.63 -17.63 -7.92
CA GLU A 156 -9.14 -16.32 -7.57
C GLU A 156 -9.76 -16.37 -6.15
N PRO A 157 -9.22 -15.60 -5.17
CA PRO A 157 -9.77 -15.57 -3.81
C PRO A 157 -11.20 -15.03 -3.79
N GLY A 158 -12.07 -15.74 -3.08
CA GLY A 158 -13.50 -15.44 -3.05
C GLY A 158 -14.30 -16.21 -4.11
N PHE A 159 -15.61 -16.16 -3.99
CA PHE A 159 -16.53 -16.72 -4.95
C PHE A 159 -17.78 -15.85 -5.09
N LYS A 160 -18.36 -15.82 -6.29
CA LYS A 160 -19.49 -14.95 -6.60
C LYS A 160 -20.75 -15.33 -5.79
N ILE A 161 -21.41 -14.31 -5.23
CA ILE A 161 -22.73 -14.45 -4.59
C ILE A 161 -23.76 -14.99 -5.58
N GLY A 162 -23.65 -14.59 -6.84
CA GLY A 162 -24.57 -14.99 -7.89
C GLY A 162 -24.02 -14.72 -9.28
N ALA A 163 -24.87 -14.89 -10.28
CA ALA A 163 -24.57 -14.60 -11.68
C ALA A 163 -25.61 -13.63 -12.24
N TYR A 164 -25.17 -12.55 -12.87
CA TYR A 164 -26.03 -11.59 -13.55
C TYR A 164 -25.97 -11.81 -15.07
N ASP A 165 -27.12 -12.09 -15.66
CA ASP A 165 -27.23 -12.21 -17.12
C ASP A 165 -27.60 -10.84 -17.73
N LYS A 166 -26.60 -10.22 -18.37
CA LYS A 166 -26.75 -8.91 -19.02
C LYS A 166 -27.75 -8.91 -20.18
N THR A 167 -28.03 -10.08 -20.78
CA THR A 167 -28.95 -10.19 -21.93
C THR A 167 -30.39 -10.22 -21.50
N SER A 168 -30.72 -10.94 -20.42
CA SER A 168 -32.07 -11.05 -19.88
C SER A 168 -32.36 -10.05 -18.77
N GLY A 169 -31.33 -9.40 -18.20
CA GLY A 169 -31.46 -8.52 -17.04
C GLY A 169 -31.80 -9.26 -15.73
N HIS A 170 -31.57 -10.58 -15.67
CA HIS A 170 -31.91 -11.40 -14.51
C HIS A 170 -30.71 -11.67 -13.62
N ALA A 171 -30.92 -11.57 -12.30
CA ALA A 171 -29.97 -11.93 -11.28
C ALA A 171 -30.29 -13.33 -10.71
N TYR A 172 -29.29 -14.19 -10.61
CA TYR A 172 -29.40 -15.55 -10.09
C TYR A 172 -28.54 -15.71 -8.85
N LEU A 173 -29.12 -16.09 -7.73
CA LEU A 173 -28.42 -16.27 -6.45
C LEU A 173 -27.80 -17.67 -6.35
N ASN A 174 -26.54 -17.77 -5.99
CA ASN A 174 -25.88 -19.02 -5.68
C ASN A 174 -26.27 -19.50 -4.28
N ASN A 175 -27.03 -20.56 -4.21
CA ASN A 175 -27.56 -21.12 -2.96
C ASN A 175 -27.05 -22.53 -2.66
N HIS A 176 -26.27 -23.12 -3.56
CA HIS A 176 -25.52 -24.35 -3.32
C HIS A 176 -24.02 -24.11 -3.50
N VAL A 177 -23.21 -24.60 -2.56
CA VAL A 177 -21.75 -24.44 -2.61
C VAL A 177 -21.07 -25.80 -2.46
N SER A 178 -20.33 -26.20 -3.50
CA SER A 178 -19.47 -27.38 -3.42
C SER A 178 -18.06 -26.97 -3.00
N MET A 179 -17.61 -27.48 -1.86
CA MET A 179 -16.31 -27.18 -1.27
C MET A 179 -15.35 -28.34 -1.50
N HIS A 180 -14.20 -28.06 -2.13
CA HIS A 180 -13.12 -29.02 -2.25
C HIS A 180 -11.96 -28.58 -1.37
N VAL A 181 -11.67 -29.34 -0.33
CA VAL A 181 -10.58 -29.06 0.60
C VAL A 181 -9.40 -29.95 0.25
N LEU A 182 -8.29 -29.32 -0.16
CA LEU A 182 -7.07 -30.01 -0.54
C LEU A 182 -6.20 -30.23 0.71
N TYR A 183 -5.69 -31.44 0.91
CA TYR A 183 -4.87 -31.75 2.06
C TYR A 183 -3.62 -32.58 1.71
N GLU A 184 -2.57 -32.41 2.50
CA GLU A 184 -1.34 -33.21 2.50
C GLU A 184 -1.34 -34.14 3.72
N LYS A 185 -0.97 -35.41 3.54
CA LYS A 185 -0.74 -36.34 4.64
C LYS A 185 0.67 -36.18 5.20
N ARG A 186 0.79 -36.07 6.52
CA ARG A 186 2.10 -36.03 7.19
C ARG A 186 2.05 -36.81 8.51
N GLY A 187 2.52 -38.06 8.46
CA GLY A 187 2.37 -38.99 9.56
C GLY A 187 0.90 -39.35 9.80
N GLU A 188 0.43 -39.29 11.04
CA GLU A 188 -0.98 -39.53 11.40
C GLU A 188 -1.88 -38.31 11.14
N GLY A 189 -1.30 -37.12 10.93
CA GLY A 189 -2.05 -35.90 10.73
C GLY A 189 -2.20 -35.51 9.26
N ARG A 190 -3.19 -34.67 8.99
CA ARG A 190 -3.48 -34.05 7.69
C ARG A 190 -3.40 -32.55 7.79
N ARG A 191 -2.74 -31.91 6.81
CA ARG A 191 -2.60 -30.46 6.74
C ARG A 191 -3.32 -29.91 5.54
N ILE A 192 -4.06 -28.82 5.70
CA ILE A 192 -4.81 -28.21 4.61
C ILE A 192 -3.85 -27.37 3.75
N VAL A 193 -3.86 -27.66 2.44
CA VAL A 193 -2.99 -27.01 1.45
C VAL A 193 -3.75 -26.23 0.39
N GLY A 194 -5.08 -26.32 0.36
CA GLY A 194 -5.92 -25.54 -0.55
C GLY A 194 -7.39 -25.60 -0.18
N PHE A 195 -8.15 -24.57 -0.58
CA PHE A 195 -9.59 -24.50 -0.37
C PHE A 195 -10.26 -23.95 -1.64
N GLU A 196 -10.88 -24.82 -2.41
CA GLU A 196 -11.59 -24.52 -3.65
C GLU A 196 -13.09 -24.46 -3.40
N VAL A 197 -13.77 -23.49 -4.01
CA VAL A 197 -15.20 -23.25 -3.84
C VAL A 197 -15.88 -23.15 -5.20
N TYR A 198 -16.92 -23.94 -5.41
CA TYR A 198 -17.69 -24.01 -6.64
C TYR A 198 -19.16 -23.66 -6.36
N PRO A 199 -19.57 -22.39 -6.49
CA PRO A 199 -20.93 -21.96 -6.25
C PRO A 199 -21.84 -22.34 -7.40
N ARG A 200 -23.10 -22.67 -7.11
CA ARG A 200 -24.16 -22.98 -8.06
C ARG A 200 -25.50 -22.35 -7.66
N SER A 201 -26.26 -21.91 -8.64
CA SER A 201 -27.64 -21.45 -8.44
C SER A 201 -28.60 -22.57 -8.80
N ILE A 202 -29.43 -23.01 -7.86
CA ILE A 202 -30.37 -24.11 -8.05
C ILE A 202 -31.72 -23.74 -7.41
N LYS A 203 -32.77 -23.68 -8.23
CA LYS A 203 -34.13 -23.45 -7.71
C LYS A 203 -34.61 -24.70 -6.96
N ASN A 204 -34.63 -24.61 -5.65
CA ASN A 204 -35.10 -25.69 -4.77
C ASN A 204 -36.15 -25.16 -3.78
N THR A 205 -37.41 -25.53 -3.98
CA THR A 205 -38.52 -25.12 -3.11
C THR A 205 -38.89 -26.20 -2.09
N ALA A 206 -38.32 -27.42 -2.20
CA ALA A 206 -38.68 -28.55 -1.37
C ALA A 206 -37.99 -28.60 0.00
N GLY A 207 -37.02 -27.70 0.26
CA GLY A 207 -36.27 -27.68 1.52
C GLY A 207 -35.29 -28.86 1.69
N ASN A 208 -35.14 -29.71 0.69
CA ASN A 208 -34.24 -30.89 0.67
C ASN A 208 -32.98 -30.60 -0.15
N CYS A 209 -32.01 -31.50 -0.14
CA CYS A 209 -30.83 -31.41 -1.00
C CYS A 209 -31.23 -31.46 -2.49
N PRO A 210 -30.71 -30.54 -3.32
CA PRO A 210 -30.96 -30.56 -4.75
C PRO A 210 -30.27 -31.77 -5.43
N ASP A 211 -30.81 -32.21 -6.56
CA ASP A 211 -30.12 -33.19 -7.40
C ASP A 211 -28.96 -32.50 -8.15
N LEU A 212 -27.75 -32.75 -7.68
CA LEU A 212 -26.53 -32.14 -8.24
C LEU A 212 -26.13 -32.73 -9.61
N LYS A 213 -26.70 -33.88 -10.00
CA LYS A 213 -26.45 -34.54 -11.30
C LYS A 213 -27.27 -33.92 -12.42
N ASP A 214 -28.36 -33.24 -12.08
CA ASP A 214 -29.19 -32.57 -13.06
C ASP A 214 -28.47 -31.30 -13.57
N LYS A 215 -27.95 -31.38 -14.81
CA LYS A 215 -27.33 -30.23 -15.51
C LYS A 215 -28.35 -29.22 -16.01
N ALA A 216 -29.64 -29.59 -16.04
CA ALA A 216 -30.74 -28.73 -16.51
C ALA A 216 -31.48 -28.03 -15.37
N ALA A 217 -30.96 -28.10 -14.12
CA ALA A 217 -31.58 -27.45 -12.97
C ALA A 217 -31.78 -25.94 -13.22
N THR A 218 -33.02 -25.49 -13.08
CA THR A 218 -33.34 -24.07 -13.27
C THR A 218 -32.64 -23.23 -12.18
N PRO A 219 -31.95 -22.12 -12.56
CA PRO A 219 -31.32 -21.26 -11.57
C PRO A 219 -32.34 -20.50 -10.70
N LEU A 220 -31.93 -20.14 -9.49
CA LEU A 220 -32.76 -19.39 -8.54
C LEU A 220 -32.74 -17.90 -8.89
N LEU A 221 -33.85 -17.38 -9.39
CA LEU A 221 -34.03 -15.97 -9.72
C LEU A 221 -34.23 -15.13 -8.46
N VAL A 222 -33.53 -14.01 -8.38
CA VAL A 222 -33.66 -12.99 -7.31
C VAL A 222 -33.69 -11.59 -7.94
N GLY A 223 -33.96 -10.57 -7.11
CA GLY A 223 -34.01 -9.17 -7.58
C GLY A 223 -35.42 -8.68 -7.90
N GLU A 224 -36.44 -9.52 -7.76
CA GLU A 224 -37.83 -9.10 -7.90
C GLU A 224 -38.40 -8.65 -6.54
N HIS A 225 -39.25 -7.62 -6.53
CA HIS A 225 -39.96 -7.17 -5.33
C HIS A 225 -41.09 -8.15 -4.92
N LYS A 226 -40.72 -9.42 -4.67
CA LYS A 226 -41.58 -10.53 -4.28
C LYS A 226 -40.91 -11.37 -3.19
N GLU A 227 -41.71 -12.08 -2.42
CA GLU A 227 -41.17 -13.10 -1.51
C GLU A 227 -40.52 -14.24 -2.29
N ALA A 228 -39.37 -14.70 -1.81
CA ALA A 228 -38.66 -15.84 -2.37
C ALA A 228 -38.22 -16.79 -1.25
N VAL A 229 -38.40 -18.10 -1.47
CA VAL A 229 -37.87 -19.11 -0.54
C VAL A 229 -36.55 -19.61 -1.07
N VAL A 230 -35.50 -19.49 -0.27
CA VAL A 230 -34.14 -19.89 -0.59
C VAL A 230 -33.70 -20.98 0.36
N THR A 231 -33.38 -22.16 -0.17
CA THR A 231 -32.76 -23.25 0.59
C THR A 231 -31.26 -23.26 0.30
N TYR A 232 -30.47 -23.01 1.33
CA TYR A 232 -29.02 -23.08 1.25
C TYR A 232 -28.53 -24.48 1.56
N SER A 233 -27.67 -25.00 0.70
CA SER A 233 -27.09 -26.33 0.84
C SER A 233 -25.62 -26.34 0.46
N TYR A 234 -24.87 -27.35 0.92
CA TYR A 234 -23.47 -27.48 0.61
C TYR A 234 -23.04 -28.93 0.49
N SER A 235 -21.95 -29.16 -0.23
CA SER A 235 -21.27 -30.44 -0.33
C SER A 235 -19.78 -30.24 -0.01
N VAL A 236 -19.15 -31.25 0.57
CA VAL A 236 -17.74 -31.25 0.96
C VAL A 236 -17.04 -32.45 0.34
N ARG A 237 -15.91 -32.17 -0.32
CA ARG A 237 -15.05 -33.22 -0.88
C ARG A 237 -13.61 -32.98 -0.44
N TRP A 238 -12.99 -34.03 0.10
CA TRP A 238 -11.60 -34.02 0.51
C TRP A 238 -10.73 -34.63 -0.58
N VAL A 239 -9.72 -33.85 -1.02
CA VAL A 239 -8.82 -34.29 -2.10
C VAL A 239 -7.39 -34.28 -1.57
N GLU A 240 -6.73 -35.44 -1.66
CA GLU A 240 -5.29 -35.49 -1.34
C GLU A 240 -4.49 -34.85 -2.45
N ASP A 241 -3.68 -33.86 -2.10
CA ASP A 241 -2.84 -33.12 -3.03
C ASP A 241 -1.43 -32.94 -2.45
N THR A 242 -0.47 -33.54 -3.13
CA THR A 242 0.95 -33.51 -2.79
C THR A 242 1.74 -32.60 -3.73
N SER A 243 1.08 -31.90 -4.65
CA SER A 243 1.75 -31.08 -5.67
C SER A 243 2.42 -29.84 -5.08
N VAL A 244 1.85 -29.27 -4.01
CA VAL A 244 2.36 -28.08 -3.32
C VAL A 244 2.49 -28.38 -1.83
N PRO A 245 3.69 -28.29 -1.24
CA PRO A 245 3.89 -28.48 0.19
C PRO A 245 3.23 -27.37 1.00
N TRP A 246 2.95 -27.65 2.28
CA TRP A 246 2.22 -26.73 3.17
C TRP A 246 2.86 -25.33 3.26
N ASN A 247 4.19 -25.23 3.21
CA ASN A 247 4.90 -23.93 3.30
C ASN A 247 4.61 -23.02 2.10
N HIS A 248 4.34 -23.60 0.92
CA HIS A 248 4.08 -22.92 -0.34
C HIS A 248 2.59 -22.88 -0.71
N ARG A 249 1.69 -23.25 0.22
CA ARG A 249 0.25 -23.33 -0.06
C ARG A 249 -0.37 -21.98 -0.51
N TRP A 250 0.23 -20.86 -0.10
CA TRP A 250 -0.19 -19.53 -0.51
C TRP A 250 0.21 -19.18 -1.95
N ASP A 251 1.24 -19.82 -2.50
CA ASP A 251 1.69 -19.56 -3.87
C ASP A 251 0.59 -19.85 -4.91
N ARG A 252 -0.37 -20.71 -4.57
CA ARG A 252 -1.56 -20.98 -5.40
C ARG A 252 -2.46 -19.77 -5.58
N TYR A 253 -2.55 -18.93 -4.55
CA TYR A 253 -3.42 -17.76 -4.50
C TYR A 253 -2.71 -16.49 -5.00
N LEU A 254 -1.41 -16.58 -5.22
CA LEU A 254 -0.60 -15.52 -5.77
C LEU A 254 -0.65 -15.66 -7.29
N THR A 255 -1.56 -14.95 -7.94
CA THR A 255 -1.57 -14.86 -9.41
C THR A 255 -0.22 -14.34 -9.86
N ALA A 256 0.50 -15.15 -10.61
CA ALA A 256 1.76 -14.73 -11.23
C ALA A 256 1.45 -13.58 -12.20
N THR A 257 1.65 -12.36 -11.73
CA THR A 257 1.65 -11.19 -12.60
C THR A 257 2.71 -11.43 -13.66
N ASP A 258 2.44 -11.07 -14.89
CA ASP A 258 3.34 -11.33 -16.02
C ASP A 258 4.74 -10.75 -15.72
N GLN A 259 5.70 -11.61 -15.37
CA GLN A 259 7.07 -11.22 -15.02
C GLN A 259 7.74 -10.38 -16.12
N GLN A 260 7.33 -10.54 -17.36
CA GLN A 260 7.87 -9.77 -18.48
C GLN A 260 7.54 -8.27 -18.35
N VAL A 261 6.34 -7.93 -17.87
CA VAL A 261 5.93 -6.53 -17.66
C VAL A 261 6.84 -5.84 -16.64
N HIS A 262 7.21 -6.52 -15.55
CA HIS A 262 8.13 -5.98 -14.55
C HIS A 262 9.54 -5.77 -15.09
N TRP A 263 10.07 -6.70 -15.89
CA TRP A 263 11.38 -6.53 -16.53
C TRP A 263 11.41 -5.37 -17.49
N TYR A 264 10.35 -5.16 -18.30
CA TYR A 264 10.25 -3.99 -19.17
C TYR A 264 10.19 -2.68 -18.38
N ALA A 265 9.49 -2.66 -17.24
CA ALA A 265 9.45 -1.50 -16.36
C ALA A 265 10.83 -1.15 -15.81
N ILE A 266 11.59 -2.15 -15.34
CA ILE A 266 12.96 -1.96 -14.84
C ILE A 266 13.89 -1.45 -15.94
N LEU A 267 13.87 -2.05 -17.13
CA LEU A 267 14.71 -1.63 -18.25
C LEU A 267 14.41 -0.19 -18.67
N ASN A 268 13.14 0.17 -18.82
CA ASN A 268 12.75 1.55 -19.14
C ASN A 268 13.22 2.53 -18.07
N SER A 269 13.05 2.18 -16.81
CA SER A 269 13.47 3.02 -15.68
C SER A 269 15.00 3.14 -15.60
N ALA A 270 15.75 2.07 -15.91
CA ALA A 270 17.21 2.11 -15.96
C ALA A 270 17.73 3.06 -17.06
N VAL A 271 17.08 3.09 -18.23
CA VAL A 271 17.43 4.03 -19.30
C VAL A 271 17.21 5.48 -18.84
N ILE A 272 16.08 5.77 -18.17
CA ILE A 272 15.79 7.10 -17.63
C ILE A 272 16.88 7.54 -16.63
N ILE A 273 17.28 6.66 -15.71
CA ILE A 273 18.34 6.95 -14.73
C ILE A 273 19.66 7.26 -15.46
N LEU A 274 20.08 6.42 -16.39
CA LEU A 274 21.34 6.62 -17.11
C LEU A 274 21.35 7.98 -17.84
N LEU A 275 20.23 8.38 -18.44
CA LEU A 275 20.07 9.66 -19.09
C LEU A 275 20.18 10.82 -18.09
N LEU A 276 19.49 10.73 -16.96
CA LEU A 276 19.54 11.77 -15.91
C LEU A 276 20.91 11.86 -15.25
N SER A 277 21.53 10.71 -14.93
CA SER A 277 22.90 10.68 -14.41
C SER A 277 23.89 11.31 -15.39
N GLY A 278 23.71 11.08 -16.69
CA GLY A 278 24.48 11.74 -17.73
C GLY A 278 24.30 13.26 -17.71
N VAL A 279 23.07 13.77 -17.57
CA VAL A 279 22.78 15.20 -17.45
C VAL A 279 23.46 15.78 -16.20
N VAL A 280 23.34 15.14 -15.04
CA VAL A 280 24.00 15.57 -13.80
C VAL A 280 25.52 15.60 -13.96
N ALA A 281 26.10 14.57 -14.57
CA ALA A 281 27.54 14.53 -14.86
C ALA A 281 27.99 15.68 -15.77
N ILE A 282 27.23 15.98 -16.83
CA ILE A 282 27.51 17.10 -17.73
C ILE A 282 27.46 18.44 -16.98
N ILE A 283 26.46 18.63 -16.12
CA ILE A 283 26.37 19.83 -15.28
C ILE A 283 27.59 19.99 -14.40
N LEU A 284 27.99 18.93 -13.68
CA LEU A 284 29.15 18.95 -12.81
C LEU A 284 30.45 19.18 -13.58
N MET A 285 30.64 18.53 -14.74
CA MET A 285 31.80 18.74 -15.60
C MET A 285 31.86 20.20 -16.14
N ARG A 286 30.74 20.76 -16.58
CA ARG A 286 30.68 22.15 -17.02
C ARG A 286 31.05 23.11 -15.89
N MET A 287 30.58 22.86 -14.66
CA MET A 287 30.95 23.66 -13.50
C MET A 287 32.47 23.60 -13.25
N LEU A 288 33.01 22.36 -13.24
CA LEU A 288 34.46 22.15 -13.01
C LEU A 288 35.32 22.81 -14.11
N ASN A 289 34.97 22.59 -15.38
CA ASN A 289 35.70 23.16 -16.50
C ASN A 289 35.67 24.71 -16.48
N ARG A 290 34.54 25.31 -16.14
CA ARG A 290 34.42 26.77 -16.01
C ARG A 290 35.27 27.28 -14.84
N ASP A 291 35.33 26.56 -13.72
CA ASP A 291 36.16 26.93 -12.59
C ASP A 291 37.66 26.82 -12.96
N LEU A 292 38.06 25.74 -13.67
CA LEU A 292 39.43 25.60 -14.15
C LEU A 292 39.83 26.65 -15.16
N SER A 293 38.95 27.04 -16.11
CA SER A 293 39.26 28.08 -17.07
C SER A 293 39.43 29.45 -16.40
N MET A 294 38.64 29.75 -15.38
CA MET A 294 38.81 30.98 -14.61
C MET A 294 40.15 31.03 -13.86
N TYR A 295 40.62 29.93 -13.26
CA TYR A 295 41.95 29.87 -12.64
C TYR A 295 43.09 30.11 -13.64
N THR A 296 42.92 29.73 -14.89
CA THR A 296 43.92 29.96 -15.95
C THR A 296 43.89 31.39 -16.45
N GLU A 297 42.76 32.09 -16.39
CA GLU A 297 42.58 33.47 -16.82
C GLU A 297 42.87 34.50 -15.70
N GLU A 298 42.71 34.14 -14.41
CA GLU A 298 43.00 34.96 -13.24
C GLU A 298 44.52 35.29 -13.12
N GLU A 299 45.40 34.47 -13.68
CA GLU A 299 46.83 34.84 -13.80
C GLU A 299 47.08 36.07 -14.70
N PHE A 300 46.05 36.52 -15.44
CA PHE A 300 46.15 37.63 -16.39
C PHE A 300 45.23 38.86 -16.14
N ARG A 301 44.28 38.79 -15.14
CA ARG A 301 43.33 39.90 -14.88
C ARG A 301 42.94 39.99 -13.40
N ASP A 302 43.41 41.05 -12.75
CA ASP A 302 43.09 41.38 -11.34
C ASP A 302 41.67 41.95 -11.09
N ASP A 303 40.79 42.09 -12.10
CA ASP A 303 39.49 42.80 -11.98
C ASP A 303 38.32 42.13 -12.66
N ILE A 304 38.14 40.81 -12.56
CA ILE A 304 36.87 40.20 -13.00
C ILE A 304 35.97 39.89 -11.79
N GLU A 305 35.09 40.84 -11.44
CA GLU A 305 33.93 40.57 -10.62
C GLU A 305 33.13 39.41 -11.23
N GLU A 306 32.90 38.32 -10.46
CA GLU A 306 32.02 37.23 -10.85
C GLU A 306 30.59 37.74 -11.05
N THR A 307 30.23 38.12 -12.28
CA THR A 307 28.99 38.85 -12.59
C THR A 307 27.78 37.97 -12.83
N SER A 308 27.91 36.63 -12.81
CA SER A 308 26.76 35.76 -13.11
C SER A 308 26.81 34.37 -12.46
N GLY A 309 25.63 33.83 -12.19
CA GLY A 309 25.43 32.43 -11.83
C GLY A 309 25.23 32.18 -10.34
N TRP A 310 25.26 30.90 -9.98
CA TRP A 310 24.97 30.39 -8.62
C TRP A 310 25.99 30.85 -7.56
N LYS A 311 27.24 31.14 -7.93
CA LYS A 311 28.31 31.62 -7.02
C LYS A 311 27.95 32.95 -6.34
N LEU A 312 27.24 33.82 -7.04
CA LEU A 312 26.76 35.10 -6.50
C LEU A 312 25.80 34.98 -5.33
N LEU A 313 25.22 33.82 -5.13
CA LEU A 313 24.23 33.55 -4.08
C LEU A 313 24.85 33.07 -2.77
N HIS A 314 26.19 33.03 -2.65
CA HIS A 314 26.89 32.47 -1.47
C HIS A 314 26.38 33.04 -0.14
N GLY A 315 26.10 34.38 -0.09
CA GLY A 315 25.59 35.03 1.12
C GLY A 315 24.11 34.82 1.44
N ASP A 316 23.32 34.16 0.56
CA ASP A 316 21.86 34.02 0.74
C ASP A 316 21.35 32.58 0.63
N VAL A 317 22.14 31.68 0.10
CA VAL A 317 21.74 30.31 -0.21
C VAL A 317 21.36 29.49 1.05
N PHE A 318 22.03 29.72 2.20
CA PHE A 318 21.73 29.06 3.46
C PHE A 318 20.88 29.89 4.41
N ARG A 319 20.24 30.95 3.92
CA ARG A 319 19.25 31.70 4.69
C ARG A 319 18.11 30.79 5.11
N ALA A 320 17.76 30.81 6.40
CA ALA A 320 16.68 30.00 6.94
C ALA A 320 15.40 30.12 6.10
N PRO A 321 14.68 28.97 5.83
CA PRO A 321 13.47 29.00 5.02
C PRO A 321 12.35 29.76 5.71
N ASN A 322 11.54 30.48 4.92
CA ASN A 322 10.29 31.02 5.40
C ASN A 322 9.44 29.83 5.89
N TYR A 323 8.78 29.96 7.04
CA TYR A 323 8.01 28.85 7.64
C TYR A 323 8.84 27.59 7.93
N GLY A 324 10.12 27.74 8.30
CA GLY A 324 10.98 26.60 8.70
C GLY A 324 10.39 25.76 9.83
N GLY A 325 9.60 26.39 10.72
CA GLY A 325 8.84 25.71 11.77
C GLY A 325 7.72 24.80 11.26
N LEU A 326 7.31 24.87 10.00
CA LEU A 326 6.41 23.93 9.33
C LEU A 326 7.21 22.89 8.52
N LEU A 327 8.27 23.31 7.85
CA LEU A 327 9.08 22.41 7.03
C LEU A 327 9.81 21.36 7.87
N ALA A 328 10.35 21.73 9.05
CA ALA A 328 11.05 20.79 9.92
C ALA A 328 10.16 19.65 10.43
N PRO A 329 8.93 19.89 10.94
CA PRO A 329 7.96 18.82 11.26
C PRO A 329 7.60 17.94 10.08
N LEU A 330 7.38 18.50 8.89
CA LEU A 330 7.08 17.72 7.69
C LEU A 330 8.24 16.78 7.33
N LEU A 331 9.47 17.30 7.28
CA LEU A 331 10.66 16.47 7.00
C LEU A 331 10.88 15.40 8.07
N GLY A 332 10.70 15.74 9.36
CA GLY A 332 10.81 14.76 10.43
C GLY A 332 9.78 13.63 10.32
N THR A 333 8.51 13.97 10.07
CA THR A 333 7.45 12.97 9.88
C THR A 333 7.72 12.10 8.65
N THR A 334 8.26 12.67 7.60
CA THR A 334 8.60 11.87 6.40
C THR A 334 9.70 10.87 6.67
N VAL A 335 10.74 11.25 7.42
CA VAL A 335 11.78 10.29 7.84
C VAL A 335 11.16 9.10 8.58
N GLN A 336 10.17 9.34 9.43
CA GLN A 336 9.41 8.29 10.10
C GLN A 336 8.68 7.38 9.10
N VAL A 337 7.97 7.95 8.13
CA VAL A 337 7.23 7.18 7.10
C VAL A 337 8.21 6.37 6.26
N MET A 338 9.34 6.94 5.85
CA MET A 338 10.38 6.23 5.09
C MET A 338 10.96 5.04 5.85
N TYR A 339 11.33 5.23 7.12
CA TYR A 339 11.82 4.10 7.95
C TYR A 339 10.74 3.04 8.14
N THR A 340 9.49 3.43 8.33
CA THR A 340 8.37 2.49 8.43
C THR A 340 8.26 1.65 7.17
N PHE A 341 8.27 2.29 6.01
CA PHE A 341 8.20 1.61 4.71
C PHE A 341 9.36 0.63 4.52
N ILE A 342 10.60 1.09 4.72
CA ILE A 342 11.80 0.26 4.56
C ILE A 342 11.77 -0.95 5.51
N VAL A 343 11.50 -0.73 6.80
CA VAL A 343 11.47 -1.82 7.80
C VAL A 343 10.35 -2.82 7.49
N THR A 344 9.16 -2.34 7.13
CA THR A 344 8.01 -3.21 6.83
C THR A 344 8.29 -4.09 5.60
N ILE A 345 8.87 -3.51 4.53
CA ILE A 345 9.23 -4.29 3.34
C ILE A 345 10.36 -5.28 3.64
N LEU A 346 11.39 -4.88 4.39
CA LEU A 346 12.45 -5.80 4.78
C LEU A 346 11.92 -7.00 5.58
N LEU A 347 10.98 -6.77 6.52
CA LEU A 347 10.32 -7.85 7.25
C LEU A 347 9.46 -8.72 6.31
N GLY A 348 8.86 -8.14 5.27
CA GLY A 348 8.16 -8.88 4.22
C GLY A 348 9.09 -9.81 3.43
N ILE A 349 10.26 -9.32 3.00
CA ILE A 349 11.27 -10.11 2.27
C ILE A 349 11.84 -11.22 3.14
N LEU A 350 12.07 -10.95 4.44
CA LEU A 350 12.55 -11.96 5.38
C LEU A 350 11.51 -13.05 5.71
N GLY A 351 10.32 -12.99 5.10
CA GLY A 351 9.24 -13.95 5.31
C GLY A 351 8.52 -13.84 6.67
N VAL A 352 8.87 -12.83 7.50
CA VAL A 352 8.20 -12.58 8.79
C VAL A 352 6.74 -12.17 8.58
N LEU A 353 6.45 -11.45 7.49
CA LEU A 353 5.10 -11.03 7.10
C LEU A 353 4.56 -11.94 6.01
N SER A 354 4.20 -13.17 6.39
CA SER A 354 3.57 -14.14 5.50
C SER A 354 2.11 -13.74 5.20
N PRO A 355 1.59 -14.05 3.99
CA PRO A 355 0.16 -13.90 3.65
C PRO A 355 -0.80 -14.60 4.61
N SER A 356 -0.34 -15.69 5.26
CA SER A 356 -1.12 -16.41 6.26
C SER A 356 -1.41 -15.59 7.53
N TYR A 357 -0.65 -14.50 7.77
CA TYR A 357 -0.91 -13.56 8.85
C TYR A 357 -1.73 -12.37 8.31
N ARG A 358 -3.04 -12.56 8.26
CA ARG A 358 -3.98 -11.53 7.82
C ARG A 358 -3.81 -10.25 8.63
N GLY A 359 -3.81 -9.11 7.96
CA GLY A 359 -3.60 -7.80 8.62
C GLY A 359 -2.21 -7.57 9.21
N GLY A 360 -1.30 -8.56 9.14
CA GLY A 360 0.04 -8.48 9.74
C GLY A 360 0.89 -7.34 9.18
N LEU A 361 0.85 -7.13 7.87
CA LEU A 361 1.55 -6.04 7.21
C LEU A 361 1.13 -4.67 7.77
N LEU A 362 -0.18 -4.46 7.89
CA LEU A 362 -0.74 -3.19 8.36
C LEU A 362 -0.48 -3.00 9.87
N THR A 363 -0.69 -4.05 10.67
CA THR A 363 -0.39 -4.02 12.12
C THR A 363 1.09 -3.72 12.37
N THR A 364 2.00 -4.39 11.67
CA THR A 364 3.44 -4.15 11.78
C THR A 364 3.80 -2.74 11.32
N GLY A 365 3.22 -2.27 10.22
CA GLY A 365 3.39 -0.91 9.74
C GLY A 365 3.02 0.12 10.81
N ILE A 366 1.89 -0.04 11.49
CA ILE A 366 1.45 0.84 12.59
C ILE A 366 2.43 0.80 13.76
N VAL A 367 2.85 -0.39 14.20
CA VAL A 367 3.80 -0.54 15.32
C VAL A 367 5.14 0.13 15.00
N VAL A 368 5.70 -0.15 13.82
CA VAL A 368 6.96 0.47 13.38
C VAL A 368 6.81 1.99 13.25
N PHE A 369 5.69 2.46 12.71
CA PHE A 369 5.39 3.89 12.61
C PHE A 369 5.38 4.57 13.99
N LEU A 370 4.78 3.97 14.98
CA LEU A 370 4.77 4.50 16.35
C LEU A 370 6.18 4.56 16.95
N LEU A 371 6.97 3.49 16.79
CA LEU A 371 8.32 3.39 17.33
C LEU A 371 9.30 4.37 16.66
N MET A 372 9.14 4.62 15.35
CA MET A 372 9.97 5.58 14.61
C MET A 372 9.64 7.05 14.93
N GLY A 373 8.70 7.32 15.83
CA GLY A 373 8.42 8.64 16.36
C GLY A 373 9.66 9.33 16.95
N GLY A 374 10.55 8.59 17.61
CA GLY A 374 11.81 9.11 18.12
C GLY A 374 12.73 9.65 17.03
N ALA A 375 12.88 8.94 15.92
CA ALA A 375 13.65 9.40 14.76
C ALA A 375 13.02 10.66 14.14
N SER A 376 11.69 10.67 13.97
CA SER A 376 10.94 11.82 13.49
C SER A 376 11.24 13.09 14.29
N GLY A 377 11.11 12.99 15.63
CA GLY A 377 11.42 14.10 16.54
C GLY A 377 12.88 14.56 16.45
N TYR A 378 13.83 13.62 16.39
CA TYR A 378 15.25 13.92 16.30
C TYR A 378 15.60 14.75 15.05
N TYR A 379 15.21 14.28 13.88
CA TYR A 379 15.51 15.02 12.64
C TYR A 379 14.79 16.35 12.57
N SER A 380 13.52 16.41 12.97
CA SER A 380 12.76 17.66 13.06
C SER A 380 13.40 18.66 14.01
N GLY A 381 13.73 18.24 15.23
CA GLY A 381 14.34 19.11 16.25
C GLY A 381 15.71 19.64 15.84
N HIS A 382 16.53 18.81 15.20
CA HIS A 382 17.87 19.20 14.74
C HIS A 382 17.82 20.21 13.58
N LEU A 383 16.95 19.99 12.58
CA LEU A 383 16.75 20.93 11.47
C LEU A 383 16.16 22.26 11.95
N TYR A 384 15.17 22.19 12.85
CA TYR A 384 14.55 23.37 13.42
C TYR A 384 15.56 24.26 14.16
N ARG A 385 16.48 23.64 14.93
CA ARG A 385 17.58 24.36 15.56
C ARG A 385 18.56 24.94 14.57
N THR A 386 18.91 24.23 13.51
CA THR A 386 19.81 24.70 12.45
C THR A 386 19.28 25.96 11.78
N TRP A 387 17.97 26.09 11.67
CA TRP A 387 17.31 27.28 11.13
C TRP A 387 17.01 28.36 12.17
N GLY A 388 17.61 28.29 13.36
CA GLY A 388 17.47 29.31 14.41
C GLY A 388 16.18 29.24 15.22
N GLY A 389 15.46 28.13 15.16
CA GLY A 389 14.26 27.92 15.96
C GLY A 389 14.56 27.86 17.46
N THR A 390 13.67 28.40 18.31
CA THR A 390 13.87 28.50 19.77
C THR A 390 12.95 27.58 20.56
N ASN A 391 11.72 27.34 20.09
CA ASN A 391 10.72 26.57 20.83
C ASN A 391 10.68 25.09 20.35
N TRP A 392 11.57 24.27 20.92
CA TRP A 392 11.67 22.86 20.59
C TRP A 392 10.40 22.05 20.90
N LEU A 393 9.71 22.39 22.01
CA LEU A 393 8.51 21.66 22.43
C LEU A 393 7.37 21.83 21.42
N LYS A 394 7.12 23.08 20.98
CA LYS A 394 6.12 23.36 19.94
C LYS A 394 6.45 22.62 18.64
N ASN A 395 7.73 22.62 18.23
CA ASN A 395 8.16 21.89 17.04
C ASN A 395 7.95 20.36 17.17
N ALA A 396 8.31 19.77 18.32
CA ALA A 396 8.16 18.35 18.57
C ALA A 396 6.69 17.93 18.63
N VAL A 397 5.81 18.69 19.29
CA VAL A 397 4.36 18.44 19.30
C VAL A 397 3.80 18.56 17.88
N MET A 398 4.19 19.57 17.12
CA MET A 398 3.76 19.75 15.74
C MET A 398 4.21 18.60 14.85
N THR A 399 5.42 18.05 15.08
CA THR A 399 5.92 16.84 14.38
C THR A 399 5.09 15.61 14.70
N ALA A 400 4.67 15.45 15.97
CA ALA A 400 3.87 14.33 16.40
C ALA A 400 2.42 14.38 15.88
N THR A 401 1.88 15.59 15.64
CA THR A 401 0.43 15.80 15.42
C THR A 401 0.07 16.18 14.00
N LEU A 402 0.85 17.02 13.30
CA LEU A 402 0.44 17.66 12.04
C LEU A 402 -0.05 16.64 10.98
N VAL A 403 0.79 15.72 10.56
CA VAL A 403 0.44 14.75 9.52
C VAL A 403 -0.56 13.70 10.02
N PRO A 404 -0.36 13.07 11.21
CA PRO A 404 -1.36 12.14 11.74
C PRO A 404 -2.73 12.77 11.95
N ALA A 405 -2.82 14.00 12.42
CA ALA A 405 -4.12 14.66 12.62
C ALA A 405 -4.85 14.92 11.29
N LEU A 406 -4.12 15.25 10.22
CA LEU A 406 -4.72 15.40 8.90
C LEU A 406 -5.24 14.07 8.36
N ILE A 407 -4.45 12.99 8.47
CA ILE A 407 -4.84 11.66 7.99
C ILE A 407 -6.03 11.13 8.82
N VAL A 408 -5.89 11.10 10.16
CA VAL A 408 -6.94 10.60 11.06
C VAL A 408 -8.20 11.45 10.93
N GLY A 409 -8.08 12.77 10.78
CA GLY A 409 -9.22 13.66 10.56
C GLY A 409 -9.99 13.32 9.29
N ALA A 410 -9.30 13.12 8.18
CA ALA A 410 -9.93 12.69 6.91
C ALA A 410 -10.60 11.31 7.04
N GLU A 411 -9.92 10.35 7.68
CA GLU A 411 -10.45 9.01 7.92
C GLU A 411 -11.67 9.01 8.86
N LEU A 412 -11.69 9.85 9.90
CA LEU A 412 -12.86 9.97 10.79
C LEU A 412 -14.08 10.54 10.06
N VAL A 413 -13.87 11.55 9.20
CA VAL A 413 -14.96 12.08 8.38
C VAL A 413 -15.50 11.00 7.44
N LEU A 414 -14.60 10.27 6.76
CA LEU A 414 -15.01 9.17 5.89
C LEU A 414 -15.73 8.06 6.67
N ASN A 415 -15.25 7.73 7.85
CA ASN A 415 -15.81 6.70 8.71
C ASN A 415 -17.27 6.98 9.13
N MET A 416 -17.68 8.25 9.25
CA MET A 416 -19.06 8.61 9.49
C MET A 416 -19.99 8.17 8.35
N PHE A 417 -19.55 8.33 7.09
CA PHE A 417 -20.29 7.87 5.92
C PHE A 417 -20.31 6.34 5.83
N LEU A 418 -19.19 5.67 6.18
CA LEU A 418 -19.10 4.20 6.20
C LEU A 418 -20.00 3.60 7.28
N TRP A 419 -20.12 4.23 8.47
CA TRP A 419 -21.07 3.81 9.50
C TRP A 419 -22.52 3.96 9.03
N TYR A 420 -22.84 5.05 8.34
CA TYR A 420 -24.19 5.25 7.80
C TYR A 420 -24.58 4.15 6.79
N GLN A 421 -23.62 3.65 6.01
CA GLN A 421 -23.83 2.56 5.04
C GLN A 421 -23.71 1.16 5.66
N ALA A 422 -23.51 1.04 6.97
CA ALA A 422 -23.27 -0.23 7.66
C ALA A 422 -22.14 -1.08 7.03
N SER A 423 -21.13 -0.43 6.43
CA SER A 423 -20.00 -1.09 5.79
C SER A 423 -19.08 -1.78 6.82
N SER A 424 -18.54 -2.94 6.46
CA SER A 424 -17.53 -3.62 7.29
C SER A 424 -16.19 -2.87 7.35
N ALA A 425 -15.90 -1.99 6.37
CA ALA A 425 -14.74 -1.12 6.40
C ALA A 425 -14.80 -0.04 7.48
N ALA A 426 -15.99 0.23 8.03
CA ALA A 426 -16.16 1.20 9.11
C ALA A 426 -15.37 0.80 10.35
N MET A 427 -14.50 1.69 10.84
CA MET A 427 -13.69 1.46 12.05
C MET A 427 -14.60 1.46 13.29
N PRO A 428 -14.54 0.42 14.14
CA PRO A 428 -15.24 0.41 15.42
C PRO A 428 -14.71 1.51 16.35
N PHE A 429 -15.58 2.06 17.19
CA PHE A 429 -15.21 3.11 18.14
C PHE A 429 -14.04 2.69 19.07
N SER A 430 -14.03 1.42 19.51
CA SER A 430 -12.95 0.85 20.33
C SER A 430 -11.58 0.93 19.64
N THR A 431 -11.54 0.70 18.32
CA THR A 431 -10.30 0.79 17.52
C THR A 431 -9.82 2.24 17.42
N ILE A 432 -10.73 3.20 17.25
CA ILE A 432 -10.40 4.64 17.23
C ILE A 432 -9.78 5.05 18.56
N VAL A 433 -10.39 4.65 19.68
CA VAL A 433 -9.86 4.91 21.05
C VAL A 433 -8.48 4.27 21.23
N LEU A 434 -8.31 3.02 20.79
CA LEU A 434 -7.02 2.33 20.86
C LEU A 434 -5.93 3.06 20.06
N LEU A 435 -6.20 3.45 18.81
CA LEU A 435 -5.25 4.19 17.97
C LEU A 435 -4.87 5.54 18.60
N PHE A 436 -5.84 6.25 19.17
CA PHE A 436 -5.59 7.49 19.90
C PHE A 436 -4.73 7.27 21.14
N ALA A 437 -4.99 6.22 21.91
CA ALA A 437 -4.18 5.86 23.08
C ALA A 437 -2.74 5.51 22.69
N LEU A 438 -2.54 4.73 21.63
CA LEU A 438 -1.22 4.40 21.11
C LEU A 438 -0.46 5.66 20.63
N TRP A 439 -1.14 6.58 19.97
CA TRP A 439 -0.57 7.87 19.59
C TRP A 439 -0.16 8.69 20.82
N LEU A 440 -1.04 8.81 21.81
CA LEU A 440 -0.81 9.64 23.00
C LEU A 440 0.29 9.09 23.91
N PHE A 441 0.26 7.77 24.20
CA PHE A 441 1.14 7.15 25.18
C PHE A 441 2.45 6.60 24.62
N ILE A 442 2.53 6.35 23.29
CA ILE A 442 3.74 5.80 22.67
C ILE A 442 4.36 6.82 21.72
N LYS A 443 3.64 7.24 20.67
CA LYS A 443 4.22 8.11 19.65
C LYS A 443 4.62 9.48 20.17
N LEU A 444 3.72 10.15 20.87
CA LEU A 444 3.97 11.51 21.36
C LEU A 444 5.19 11.56 22.31
N PRO A 445 5.33 10.71 23.35
CA PRO A 445 6.50 10.71 24.20
C PRO A 445 7.81 10.40 23.45
N LEU A 446 7.79 9.43 22.54
CA LEU A 446 8.98 9.11 21.73
C LEU A 446 9.40 10.30 20.85
N THR A 447 8.43 10.98 20.22
CA THR A 447 8.71 12.15 19.39
C THR A 447 9.24 13.32 20.23
N LEU A 448 8.72 13.52 21.43
CA LEU A 448 9.23 14.54 22.37
C LEU A 448 10.67 14.24 22.80
N LEU A 449 10.98 12.99 23.16
CA LEU A 449 12.34 12.56 23.52
C LEU A 449 13.30 12.76 22.34
N GLY A 450 12.92 12.33 21.15
CA GLY A 450 13.69 12.53 19.94
C GLY A 450 13.92 14.01 19.63
N GLY A 451 12.86 14.83 19.73
CA GLY A 451 12.90 16.26 19.50
C GLY A 451 13.82 17.01 20.46
N TRP A 452 13.74 16.66 21.76
CA TRP A 452 14.65 17.19 22.77
C TRP A 452 16.10 16.84 22.50
N TYR A 453 16.38 15.57 22.17
CA TYR A 453 17.74 15.12 21.85
C TYR A 453 18.28 15.75 20.57
N GLY A 454 17.47 15.83 19.49
CA GLY A 454 17.84 16.51 18.26
C GLY A 454 18.10 17.98 18.44
N PHE A 455 17.29 18.66 19.25
CA PHE A 455 17.47 20.08 19.56
C PHE A 455 18.71 20.39 20.40
N LYS A 456 19.14 19.44 21.26
CA LYS A 456 20.40 19.58 22.04
C LYS A 456 21.67 19.43 21.20
N ARG A 457 21.60 18.76 20.03
CA ARG A 457 22.74 18.60 19.14
C ARG A 457 23.19 19.96 18.58
N GLN A 458 24.47 20.08 18.29
CA GLN A 458 25.00 21.27 17.61
C GLN A 458 24.32 21.43 16.25
N PRO A 459 23.89 22.65 15.86
CA PRO A 459 23.32 22.89 14.55
C PRO A 459 24.33 22.52 13.44
N TYR A 460 23.82 22.16 12.28
CA TYR A 460 24.69 21.90 11.13
C TYR A 460 25.49 23.17 10.81
N SER A 461 26.82 23.06 10.74
CA SER A 461 27.70 24.15 10.29
C SER A 461 27.54 24.34 8.78
N GLU A 462 26.95 25.43 8.37
CA GLU A 462 26.86 25.74 6.95
C GLU A 462 28.21 26.24 6.40
N PRO A 463 28.55 25.92 5.12
CA PRO A 463 29.89 26.26 4.57
C PRO A 463 30.13 27.74 4.39
N VAL A 464 29.08 28.54 4.25
CA VAL A 464 29.17 30.01 4.04
C VAL A 464 28.22 30.72 4.99
N ARG A 465 28.62 31.94 5.39
CA ARG A 465 27.81 32.80 6.28
C ARG A 465 26.73 33.52 5.47
N THR A 466 25.58 33.74 6.09
CA THR A 466 24.46 34.47 5.49
C THR A 466 24.64 35.96 5.70
N ASN A 467 24.38 36.77 4.66
CA ASN A 467 24.38 38.24 4.74
C ASN A 467 23.18 38.77 5.53
N ALA A 468 23.31 39.96 6.13
CA ALA A 468 22.21 40.57 6.87
C ALA A 468 21.05 40.97 5.93
N ILE A 469 21.36 41.56 4.77
CA ILE A 469 20.37 42.02 3.79
C ILE A 469 20.21 40.97 2.68
N PRO A 470 18.99 40.51 2.39
CA PRO A 470 18.75 39.54 1.33
C PRO A 470 18.86 40.18 -0.05
N ARG A 471 19.48 39.49 -1.00
CA ARG A 471 19.55 39.91 -2.39
C ARG A 471 18.16 39.83 -3.07
N PRO A 472 17.78 40.81 -3.91
CA PRO A 472 16.56 40.75 -4.69
C PRO A 472 16.61 39.56 -5.69
N ILE A 473 15.49 38.87 -5.85
CA ILE A 473 15.37 37.76 -6.79
C ILE A 473 15.03 38.32 -8.18
N PRO A 474 15.83 38.06 -9.23
CA PRO A 474 15.53 38.49 -10.57
C PRO A 474 14.28 37.82 -11.16
N PRO A 475 13.66 38.39 -12.20
CA PRO A 475 12.54 37.80 -12.89
C PRO A 475 12.94 36.44 -13.47
N GLN A 476 12.14 35.40 -13.18
CA GLN A 476 12.45 34.03 -13.57
C GLN A 476 11.90 33.72 -14.96
N PRO A 477 12.62 32.93 -15.79
CA PRO A 477 12.11 32.45 -17.07
C PRO A 477 10.84 31.59 -16.88
N GLY A 478 10.00 31.51 -17.91
CA GLY A 478 8.69 30.89 -17.86
C GLY A 478 8.69 29.45 -17.30
N TYR A 479 9.66 28.62 -17.68
CA TYR A 479 9.80 27.24 -17.24
C TYR A 479 10.27 27.08 -15.78
N LEU A 480 10.87 28.12 -15.18
CA LEU A 480 11.27 28.16 -13.76
C LEU A 480 10.25 28.87 -12.85
N LYS A 481 9.13 29.32 -13.38
CA LYS A 481 8.00 29.75 -12.55
C LYS A 481 7.51 28.59 -11.68
N PRO A 482 6.92 28.83 -10.50
CA PRO A 482 6.60 27.77 -9.53
C PRO A 482 5.83 26.59 -10.13
N LEU A 483 4.69 26.85 -10.78
CA LEU A 483 3.82 25.78 -11.29
C LEU A 483 4.45 24.97 -12.44
N PRO A 484 4.95 25.60 -13.54
CA PRO A 484 5.60 24.85 -14.63
C PRO A 484 6.81 24.05 -14.17
N SER A 485 7.64 24.61 -13.28
CA SER A 485 8.85 23.93 -12.79
C SER A 485 8.52 22.70 -11.94
N ILE A 486 7.48 22.77 -11.09
CA ILE A 486 7.01 21.65 -10.28
C ILE A 486 6.46 20.56 -11.19
N LEU A 487 5.61 20.89 -12.15
CA LEU A 487 5.07 19.88 -13.09
C LEU A 487 6.19 19.23 -13.91
N LEU A 488 7.13 19.99 -14.44
CA LEU A 488 8.25 19.46 -15.20
C LEU A 488 9.09 18.47 -14.37
N ALA A 489 9.37 18.82 -13.10
CA ALA A 489 10.14 17.95 -12.21
C ALA A 489 9.48 16.59 -11.94
N GLY A 490 8.14 16.53 -11.90
CA GLY A 490 7.40 15.32 -11.58
C GLY A 490 7.21 14.34 -12.74
N ALA A 491 7.36 14.79 -13.98
CA ALA A 491 7.02 13.98 -15.15
C ALA A 491 7.90 12.73 -15.26
N LEU A 492 9.22 12.85 -15.09
CA LEU A 492 10.14 11.72 -15.20
C LEU A 492 10.01 10.71 -14.04
N PRO A 493 9.97 11.11 -12.75
CA PRO A 493 9.69 10.18 -11.67
C PRO A 493 8.35 9.45 -11.81
N PHE A 494 7.33 10.12 -12.33
CA PHE A 494 6.05 9.47 -12.60
C PHE A 494 6.18 8.40 -13.70
N ALA A 495 6.91 8.67 -14.78
CA ALA A 495 7.13 7.69 -15.85
C ALA A 495 7.81 6.42 -15.34
N VAL A 496 8.72 6.55 -14.37
CA VAL A 496 9.40 5.41 -13.74
C VAL A 496 8.44 4.50 -12.99
N ILE A 497 7.48 5.05 -12.25
CA ILE A 497 6.60 4.26 -11.40
C ILE A 497 5.26 3.90 -12.06
N PHE A 498 5.01 4.34 -13.28
CA PHE A 498 3.70 4.23 -13.93
C PHE A 498 3.14 2.80 -13.96
N ILE A 499 3.97 1.82 -14.32
CA ILE A 499 3.55 0.41 -14.41
C ILE A 499 3.26 -0.14 -13.01
N GLU A 500 4.17 0.10 -12.05
CA GLU A 500 3.98 -0.35 -10.67
C GLU A 500 2.77 0.32 -10.01
N LEU A 501 2.52 1.58 -10.30
CA LEU A 501 1.35 2.30 -9.81
C LEU A 501 0.05 1.61 -10.26
N PHE A 502 -0.01 1.17 -11.54
CA PHE A 502 -1.16 0.43 -12.05
C PHE A 502 -1.40 -0.86 -11.25
N LEU A 503 -0.33 -1.65 -11.00
CA LEU A 503 -0.40 -2.90 -10.25
C LEU A 503 -0.78 -2.67 -8.79
N VAL A 504 -0.22 -1.64 -8.15
CA VAL A 504 -0.57 -1.26 -6.78
C VAL A 504 -2.03 -0.81 -6.66
N LEU A 505 -2.52 0.00 -7.60
CA LEU A 505 -3.93 0.41 -7.61
C LEU A 505 -4.86 -0.81 -7.82
N LYS A 506 -4.48 -1.73 -8.72
CA LYS A 506 -5.20 -2.98 -8.89
C LYS A 506 -5.23 -3.81 -7.60
N SER A 507 -4.11 -3.94 -6.91
CA SER A 507 -4.02 -4.67 -5.64
C SER A 507 -4.86 -4.04 -4.53
N ILE A 508 -4.86 -2.72 -4.40
CA ILE A 508 -5.60 -2.02 -3.33
C ILE A 508 -7.12 -2.07 -3.57
N TRP A 509 -7.56 -1.83 -4.82
CA TRP A 509 -8.98 -1.61 -5.13
C TRP A 509 -9.71 -2.83 -5.65
N GLN A 510 -9.00 -3.85 -6.15
CA GLN A 510 -9.57 -5.11 -6.65
C GLN A 510 -9.19 -6.32 -5.77
N ASP A 511 -8.75 -6.07 -4.53
CA ASP A 511 -8.40 -7.10 -3.51
C ASP A 511 -7.43 -8.20 -4.03
N SER A 512 -6.65 -7.90 -5.08
CA SER A 512 -5.63 -8.83 -5.58
C SER A 512 -4.40 -8.82 -4.65
N PHE A 513 -3.84 -10.00 -4.39
CA PHE A 513 -2.67 -10.12 -3.52
C PHE A 513 -1.40 -9.64 -4.23
N TYR A 514 -0.77 -8.59 -3.72
CA TYR A 514 0.53 -8.13 -4.17
C TYR A 514 1.61 -8.56 -3.16
N TYR A 515 2.48 -9.48 -3.58
CA TYR A 515 3.57 -9.99 -2.74
C TYR A 515 4.96 -9.86 -3.39
N GLU A 516 5.07 -9.08 -4.44
CA GLU A 516 6.34 -8.89 -5.13
C GLU A 516 7.21 -7.82 -4.45
N TYR A 517 7.49 -8.00 -3.15
CA TYR A 517 8.29 -7.06 -2.35
C TYR A 517 9.68 -6.79 -2.92
N GLY A 518 10.29 -7.79 -3.59
CA GLY A 518 11.58 -7.64 -4.25
C GLY A 518 11.54 -6.61 -5.38
N PHE A 519 10.51 -6.66 -6.21
CA PHE A 519 10.27 -5.68 -7.27
C PHE A 519 9.99 -4.29 -6.71
N ALA A 520 9.14 -4.20 -5.69
CA ALA A 520 8.82 -2.93 -5.03
C ALA A 520 10.07 -2.22 -4.50
N ILE A 521 11.04 -2.96 -3.96
CA ILE A 521 12.33 -2.37 -3.52
C ILE A 521 13.13 -1.86 -4.72
N ILE A 522 13.29 -2.65 -5.77
CA ILE A 522 14.08 -2.24 -6.96
C ILE A 522 13.47 -0.98 -7.56
N VAL A 523 12.18 -0.96 -7.80
CA VAL A 523 11.47 0.22 -8.33
C VAL A 523 11.54 1.39 -7.37
N GLY A 524 11.41 1.16 -6.06
CA GLY A 524 11.57 2.18 -5.03
C GLY A 524 12.97 2.81 -4.99
N LEU A 525 14.02 2.02 -5.18
CA LEU A 525 15.40 2.52 -5.29
C LEU A 525 15.61 3.34 -6.57
N ILE A 526 15.11 2.84 -7.70
CA ILE A 526 15.14 3.52 -8.99
C ILE A 526 14.39 4.87 -8.89
N LEU A 527 13.20 4.87 -8.34
CA LEU A 527 12.41 6.07 -8.10
C LEU A 527 13.15 7.07 -7.21
N SER A 528 13.71 6.59 -6.10
CA SER A 528 14.45 7.45 -5.16
C SER A 528 15.62 8.15 -5.85
N LEU A 529 16.38 7.44 -6.68
CA LEU A 529 17.47 7.99 -7.45
C LEU A 529 16.98 9.01 -8.46
N THR A 530 15.93 8.68 -9.24
CA THR A 530 15.33 9.59 -10.23
C THR A 530 14.81 10.88 -9.59
N VAL A 531 14.12 10.79 -8.44
CA VAL A 531 13.64 11.96 -7.69
C VAL A 531 14.81 12.82 -7.21
N CYS A 532 15.87 12.20 -6.70
CA CYS A 532 17.06 12.94 -6.27
C CYS A 532 17.71 13.69 -7.44
N GLU A 533 17.92 13.02 -8.56
CA GLU A 533 18.55 13.62 -9.76
C GLU A 533 17.71 14.75 -10.36
N THR A 534 16.40 14.53 -10.56
CA THR A 534 15.52 15.58 -11.09
C THR A 534 15.46 16.79 -10.17
N THR A 535 15.39 16.56 -8.85
CA THR A 535 15.37 17.66 -7.87
C THR A 535 16.68 18.44 -7.89
N VAL A 536 17.83 17.75 -7.93
CA VAL A 536 19.16 18.39 -8.01
C VAL A 536 19.28 19.25 -9.27
N ILE A 537 18.86 18.73 -10.44
CA ILE A 537 18.85 19.48 -11.70
C ILE A 537 17.99 20.75 -11.59
N MET A 538 16.77 20.63 -11.08
CA MET A 538 15.84 21.75 -10.97
C MET A 538 16.30 22.80 -9.95
N VAL A 539 16.88 22.38 -8.84
CA VAL A 539 17.47 23.29 -7.84
C VAL A 539 18.69 23.99 -8.44
N TRP A 540 19.56 23.29 -9.15
CA TRP A 540 20.71 23.88 -9.83
C TRP A 540 20.28 24.93 -10.85
N LEU A 541 19.28 24.62 -11.71
CA LEU A 541 18.72 25.60 -12.66
C LEU A 541 18.15 26.84 -11.95
N SER A 542 17.47 26.64 -10.82
CA SER A 542 16.92 27.73 -10.01
C SER A 542 18.00 28.60 -9.39
N LEU A 543 19.09 28.03 -8.87
CA LEU A 543 20.22 28.77 -8.32
C LEU A 543 20.96 29.55 -9.42
N ASN A 544 21.17 28.91 -10.60
CA ASN A 544 21.82 29.55 -11.72
C ASN A 544 21.03 30.74 -12.29
N SER A 545 19.71 30.75 -12.11
CA SER A 545 18.84 31.90 -12.46
C SER A 545 18.72 32.95 -11.35
N GLY A 546 19.55 32.87 -10.29
CA GLY A 546 19.59 33.86 -9.21
C GLY A 546 18.53 33.67 -8.11
N HIS A 547 17.85 32.52 -8.05
CA HIS A 547 16.79 32.26 -7.05
C HIS A 547 17.34 31.54 -5.83
N HIS A 548 17.64 32.26 -4.73
CA HIS A 548 18.25 31.71 -3.52
C HIS A 548 17.26 30.95 -2.58
N ARG A 549 15.91 31.14 -2.73
CA ARG A 549 14.91 30.50 -1.87
C ARG A 549 14.56 29.11 -2.37
N TRP A 550 15.47 28.15 -2.28
CA TRP A 550 15.34 26.83 -2.86
C TRP A 550 14.68 25.78 -1.93
N TRP A 551 14.64 25.97 -0.62
CA TRP A 551 14.19 25.00 0.37
C TRP A 551 12.81 24.37 0.08
N TRP A 552 11.77 25.19 0.02
CA TRP A 552 10.43 24.73 -0.31
C TRP A 552 10.30 24.26 -1.75
N ARG A 553 11.07 24.85 -2.66
CA ARG A 553 11.08 24.41 -4.05
C ARG A 553 11.68 23.01 -4.19
N ALA A 554 12.77 22.71 -3.51
CA ALA A 554 13.36 21.37 -3.50
C ALA A 554 12.35 20.31 -2.99
N PHE A 555 11.66 20.61 -1.88
CA PHE A 555 10.60 19.75 -1.40
C PHE A 555 9.47 19.58 -2.42
N ALA A 556 9.01 20.67 -3.04
CA ALA A 556 7.94 20.65 -4.03
C ALA A 556 8.35 19.91 -5.33
N TYR A 557 9.60 20.04 -5.77
CA TYR A 557 10.12 19.31 -6.93
C TYR A 557 10.14 17.79 -6.68
N GLY A 558 10.64 17.36 -5.52
CA GLY A 558 10.59 15.94 -5.14
C GLY A 558 9.17 15.41 -5.00
N ALA A 559 8.24 16.20 -4.44
CA ALA A 559 6.85 15.82 -4.25
C ALA A 559 6.00 15.84 -5.53
N SER A 560 6.48 16.47 -6.60
CA SER A 560 5.67 16.83 -7.76
C SER A 560 5.05 15.66 -8.53
N SER A 561 5.69 14.49 -8.52
CA SER A 561 5.14 13.27 -9.15
C SER A 561 3.83 12.80 -8.53
N SER A 562 3.53 13.19 -7.27
CA SER A 562 2.26 12.87 -6.61
C SER A 562 1.03 13.45 -7.32
N VAL A 563 1.19 14.60 -7.98
CA VAL A 563 0.12 15.23 -8.77
C VAL A 563 -0.29 14.31 -9.93
N TYR A 564 0.70 13.72 -10.60
CA TYR A 564 0.45 12.77 -11.69
C TYR A 564 -0.14 11.45 -11.17
N ILE A 565 0.29 10.98 -10.00
CA ILE A 565 -0.28 9.79 -9.34
C ILE A 565 -1.77 10.01 -9.05
N PHE A 566 -2.11 11.14 -8.46
CA PHE A 566 -3.52 11.45 -8.18
C PHE A 566 -4.35 11.60 -9.47
N ALA A 567 -3.82 12.30 -10.48
CA ALA A 567 -4.47 12.42 -11.78
C ALA A 567 -4.69 11.05 -12.45
N TYR A 568 -3.69 10.14 -12.35
CA TYR A 568 -3.84 8.78 -12.84
C TYR A 568 -4.84 7.95 -12.04
N SER A 569 -4.93 8.13 -10.73
CA SER A 569 -5.97 7.49 -9.90
C SER A 569 -7.38 7.91 -10.34
N VAL A 570 -7.56 9.20 -10.66
CA VAL A 570 -8.83 9.70 -11.25
C VAL A 570 -9.13 9.01 -12.59
N PHE A 571 -8.15 8.92 -13.47
CA PHE A 571 -8.28 8.21 -14.74
C PHE A 571 -8.63 6.73 -14.55
N PHE A 572 -7.94 6.03 -13.63
CA PHE A 572 -8.18 4.63 -13.28
C PHE A 572 -9.61 4.41 -12.78
N TYR A 573 -10.13 5.31 -11.94
CA TYR A 573 -11.51 5.24 -11.46
C TYR A 573 -12.52 5.21 -12.62
N PHE A 574 -12.41 6.16 -13.55
CA PHE A 574 -13.37 6.26 -14.64
C PHE A 574 -13.22 5.16 -15.70
N THR A 575 -12.00 4.69 -15.94
CA THR A 575 -11.72 3.71 -17.02
C THR A 575 -11.81 2.26 -16.58
N ARG A 576 -11.61 1.97 -15.30
CA ARG A 576 -11.56 0.60 -14.78
C ARG A 576 -12.67 0.28 -13.79
N LEU A 577 -12.84 1.10 -12.77
CA LEU A 577 -13.84 0.82 -11.74
C LEU A 577 -15.27 1.13 -12.24
N ARG A 578 -15.46 2.26 -12.89
CA ARG A 578 -16.80 2.70 -13.34
C ARG A 578 -17.19 2.20 -14.74
N ALA A 579 -16.25 1.87 -15.62
CA ALA A 579 -16.53 1.56 -17.03
C ALA A 579 -17.42 0.31 -17.25
N GLY A 580 -17.49 -0.59 -16.25
CA GLY A 580 -18.34 -1.78 -16.33
C GLY A 580 -19.77 -1.61 -15.83
N MET A 581 -20.06 -0.57 -14.99
CA MET A 581 -21.33 -0.43 -14.28
C MET A 581 -21.63 1.06 -13.98
N PRO A 582 -22.15 1.83 -14.93
CA PRO A 582 -22.31 3.28 -14.79
C PRO A 582 -23.27 3.72 -13.67
N ASP A 583 -24.28 2.90 -13.34
CA ASP A 583 -25.36 3.28 -12.40
C ASP A 583 -25.11 2.83 -10.95
N VAL A 584 -24.04 2.08 -10.68
CA VAL A 584 -23.84 1.39 -9.40
C VAL A 584 -22.94 2.14 -8.42
N ALA A 585 -22.14 3.10 -8.89
CA ALA A 585 -21.24 3.87 -8.04
C ALA A 585 -22.00 4.91 -7.20
N GLY A 586 -22.46 4.53 -6.01
CA GLY A 586 -23.03 5.45 -5.03
C GLY A 586 -22.01 6.52 -4.56
N PHE A 587 -22.51 7.57 -3.89
CA PHE A 587 -21.67 8.66 -3.38
C PHE A 587 -20.54 8.17 -2.45
N VAL A 588 -20.86 7.27 -1.50
CA VAL A 588 -19.90 6.82 -0.47
C VAL A 588 -18.74 6.01 -1.05
N PRO A 589 -18.94 5.01 -1.95
CA PRO A 589 -17.85 4.31 -2.63
C PRO A 589 -16.93 5.25 -3.40
N THR A 590 -17.52 6.21 -4.13
CA THR A 590 -16.75 7.24 -4.87
C THR A 590 -15.91 8.11 -3.93
N LEU A 591 -16.53 8.60 -2.85
CA LEU A 591 -15.84 9.39 -1.84
C LEU A 591 -14.68 8.60 -1.20
N THR A 592 -14.93 7.34 -0.84
CA THR A 592 -13.91 6.43 -0.27
C THR A 592 -12.71 6.30 -1.21
N PHE A 593 -12.96 6.05 -2.50
CA PHE A 593 -11.88 5.96 -3.48
C PHE A 593 -11.04 7.24 -3.55
N PHE A 594 -11.67 8.40 -3.70
CA PHE A 594 -10.94 9.65 -3.86
C PHE A 594 -10.22 10.10 -2.59
N VAL A 595 -10.80 9.91 -1.41
CA VAL A 595 -10.15 10.24 -0.14
C VAL A 595 -8.90 9.38 0.06
N HIS A 596 -9.00 8.05 -0.08
CA HIS A 596 -7.82 7.19 0.05
C HIS A 596 -6.77 7.45 -1.03
N SER A 597 -7.17 7.67 -2.29
CA SER A 597 -6.24 8.02 -3.37
C SER A 597 -5.51 9.33 -3.09
N LEU A 598 -6.20 10.33 -2.51
CA LEU A 598 -5.59 11.60 -2.10
C LEU A 598 -4.61 11.39 -0.94
N LEU A 599 -4.98 10.61 0.09
CA LEU A 599 -4.12 10.31 1.24
C LEU A 599 -2.87 9.53 0.83
N ILE A 600 -2.99 8.54 -0.06
CA ILE A 600 -1.86 7.78 -0.61
C ILE A 600 -0.95 8.71 -1.40
N SER A 601 -1.51 9.55 -2.27
CA SER A 601 -0.74 10.52 -3.05
C SER A 601 -0.04 11.55 -2.16
N ALA A 602 -0.67 11.99 -1.06
CA ALA A 602 -0.07 12.91 -0.08
C ALA A 602 1.07 12.24 0.71
N ALA A 603 0.91 10.99 1.14
CA ALA A 603 1.96 10.22 1.80
C ALA A 603 3.17 10.02 0.88
N TYR A 604 2.91 9.68 -0.39
CA TYR A 604 3.93 9.59 -1.42
C TYR A 604 4.65 10.94 -1.63
N ALA A 605 3.90 12.06 -1.72
CA ALA A 605 4.46 13.41 -1.84
C ALA A 605 5.39 13.77 -0.69
N LEU A 606 5.02 13.41 0.53
CA LEU A 606 5.87 13.59 1.71
C LEU A 606 7.17 12.81 1.57
N CYS A 607 7.13 11.54 1.20
CA CYS A 607 8.31 10.69 1.05
C CYS A 607 9.26 11.22 -0.02
N THR A 608 8.77 11.39 -1.24
CA THR A 608 9.59 11.83 -2.38
C THR A 608 10.03 13.28 -2.25
N GLY A 609 9.18 14.16 -1.69
CA GLY A 609 9.53 15.54 -1.40
C GLY A 609 10.71 15.68 -0.44
N SER A 610 10.76 14.84 0.59
CA SER A 610 11.89 14.84 1.52
C SER A 610 13.13 14.19 0.94
N MET A 611 13.00 13.15 0.13
CA MET A 611 14.14 12.58 -0.62
C MET A 611 14.80 13.65 -1.48
N GLY A 612 14.00 14.34 -2.30
CA GLY A 612 14.47 15.45 -3.13
C GLY A 612 15.08 16.59 -2.29
N PHE A 613 14.45 16.96 -1.19
CA PHE A 613 14.96 17.98 -0.27
C PHE A 613 16.35 17.62 0.28
N PHE A 614 16.53 16.41 0.82
CA PHE A 614 17.83 16.00 1.37
C PHE A 614 18.90 15.87 0.29
N ALA A 615 18.56 15.39 -0.90
CA ALA A 615 19.48 15.33 -2.04
C ALA A 615 19.93 16.73 -2.46
N ALA A 616 19.00 17.66 -2.60
CA ALA A 616 19.31 19.06 -2.91
C ALA A 616 20.14 19.73 -1.81
N TYR A 617 19.82 19.48 -0.52
CA TYR A 617 20.58 20.02 0.61
C TYR A 617 22.03 19.52 0.61
N PHE A 618 22.22 18.21 0.38
CA PHE A 618 23.55 17.63 0.26
C PHE A 618 24.32 18.23 -0.93
N PHE A 619 23.67 18.33 -2.10
CA PHE A 619 24.26 18.92 -3.31
C PHE A 619 24.67 20.36 -3.10
N VAL A 620 23.76 21.22 -2.60
CA VAL A 620 24.03 22.65 -2.35
C VAL A 620 25.18 22.82 -1.35
N ARG A 621 25.18 22.06 -0.24
CA ARG A 621 26.30 22.11 0.71
C ARG A 621 27.62 21.68 0.07
N ARG A 622 27.61 20.71 -0.83
CA ARG A 622 28.81 20.22 -1.49
C ARG A 622 29.40 21.24 -2.44
N ILE A 623 28.59 21.86 -3.28
CA ILE A 623 29.07 22.89 -4.24
C ILE A 623 29.60 24.13 -3.54
N TYR A 624 28.91 24.65 -2.53
CA TYR A 624 29.38 25.86 -1.81
C TYR A 624 30.54 25.59 -0.85
N ARG A 625 30.80 24.36 -0.45
CA ARG A 625 32.04 24.00 0.28
C ARG A 625 33.28 24.06 -0.60
N MET A 626 33.14 23.86 -1.90
CA MET A 626 34.24 23.89 -2.85
C MET A 626 34.60 25.31 -3.30
N VAL A 627 33.72 26.27 -3.10
CA VAL A 627 33.99 27.68 -3.44
C VAL A 627 34.98 28.24 -2.44
N LYS A 628 36.18 28.58 -2.88
CA LYS A 628 37.11 29.40 -2.11
C LYS A 628 36.52 30.83 -2.11
N LEU A 629 36.06 31.28 -0.96
CA LEU A 629 35.73 32.67 -0.74
C LEU A 629 37.07 33.38 -0.53
N SER A 630 37.51 34.15 -1.51
CA SER A 630 38.63 35.11 -1.39
C SER A 630 38.27 36.21 -0.41
#